data_8e89593b369748d62c4a254c6b3e4a3e
#
_entry.id   8e89593b369748d62c4a254c6b3e4a3e
#
_cell.length_a   1.000
_cell.length_b   1.000
_cell.length_c   1.000
_cell.angle_alpha   90.00
_cell.angle_beta   90.00
_cell.angle_gamma   90.00
#
_symmetry.space_group_name_H-M   'P 1'
#
loop_
_entity.id
_entity.type
_entity.pdbx_description
1 polymer ?
#
loop_
_entity_poly.entity_id
_entity_poly.type
_entity_poly.pdbx_seq_one_letter_code
_entity_poly.pdbx_strand_id
1 'polypeptide(L)'
;MINWYKTPKLVQRMFPKRVWTFPKETNAVFLTFDDGPIPNITPWVIQELKKYDAKATFFCIGENIKKHPDIFKTLISEGHSTGNHTNNHLNGWKTNVSEYVKNVILSEAEANKWNEKSKIKNPQSTITNHQSLFRPPYGKITTKQSKILQKRGCKIIMWDILSADYNTSISEEKCLQNVLKSIVPGSIIVFHDSVKAEKNLRYTLPKVLDFISKKGWDCKKISLG
;
A
#
# COMPACT_ATOMS: atom_id res chain seq x y z
N MET A 1 18.35 8.53 11.97
CA MET A 1 16.91 8.14 11.95
C MET A 1 16.77 6.71 12.47
N ILE A 2 15.96 6.48 13.49
CA ILE A 2 15.70 5.14 14.00
C ILE A 2 14.83 4.44 12.95
N ASN A 3 15.41 3.49 12.22
CA ASN A 3 14.66 2.67 11.25
C ASN A 3 13.93 1.56 12.02
N TRP A 4 12.69 1.76 12.35
CA TRP A 4 11.86 0.72 12.92
C TRP A 4 11.32 -0.18 11.80
N TYR A 5 11.89 -1.35 11.68
CA TYR A 5 11.37 -2.39 10.77
C TYR A 5 10.06 -2.99 11.29
N LYS A 6 9.84 -2.95 12.60
CA LYS A 6 8.57 -3.25 13.27
C LYS A 6 8.05 -1.98 13.93
N THR A 7 6.82 -1.57 13.60
CA THR A 7 6.23 -0.36 14.19
C THR A 7 5.89 -0.59 15.65
N PRO A 8 6.44 0.21 16.60
CA PRO A 8 6.16 0.06 18.02
C PRO A 8 4.67 0.23 18.35
N LYS A 9 4.15 -0.60 19.26
CA LYS A 9 2.74 -0.51 19.69
C LYS A 9 2.39 0.86 20.25
N LEU A 10 3.34 1.56 20.87
CA LEU A 10 3.14 2.92 21.37
C LEU A 10 2.77 3.87 20.23
N VAL A 11 3.49 3.82 19.11
CA VAL A 11 3.20 4.65 17.92
C VAL A 11 1.80 4.33 17.36
N GLN A 12 1.44 3.05 17.29
CA GLN A 12 0.12 2.64 16.85
C GLN A 12 -1.00 3.21 17.75
N ARG A 13 -0.79 3.20 19.07
CA ARG A 13 -1.73 3.76 20.07
C ARG A 13 -1.83 5.29 20.01
N MET A 14 -0.76 5.99 19.64
CA MET A 14 -0.80 7.45 19.45
C MET A 14 -1.68 7.88 18.26
N PHE A 15 -1.91 7.00 17.29
CA PHE A 15 -2.71 7.29 16.10
C PHE A 15 -3.79 6.22 15.86
N PRO A 16 -4.77 6.09 16.76
CA PRO A 16 -5.76 4.99 16.73
C PRO A 16 -6.72 5.04 15.53
N LYS A 17 -6.85 6.20 14.87
CA LYS A 17 -7.67 6.36 13.66
C LYS A 17 -6.95 5.92 12.37
N ARG A 18 -5.73 5.41 12.46
CA ARG A 18 -4.98 4.83 11.35
C ARG A 18 -4.95 3.31 11.52
N VAL A 19 -5.00 2.59 10.43
CA VAL A 19 -4.91 1.11 10.45
C VAL A 19 -3.45 0.70 10.37
N TRP A 20 -2.98 -0.04 11.37
CA TRP A 20 -1.60 -0.51 11.46
C TRP A 20 -1.48 -2.02 11.30
N THR A 21 -2.51 -2.74 11.75
CA THR A 21 -2.62 -4.20 11.73
C THR A 21 -4.10 -4.59 11.69
N PHE A 22 -4.36 -5.87 11.49
CA PHE A 22 -5.68 -6.48 11.64
C PHE A 22 -5.66 -7.49 12.80
N PRO A 23 -5.71 -7.06 14.06
CA PRO A 23 -5.44 -7.91 15.23
C PRO A 23 -6.46 -9.04 15.46
N LYS A 24 -7.61 -8.99 14.81
CA LYS A 24 -8.63 -10.06 14.85
C LYS A 24 -8.41 -11.14 13.79
N GLU A 25 -7.49 -10.92 12.87
CA GLU A 25 -7.15 -11.92 11.85
C GLU A 25 -6.24 -12.97 12.46
N THR A 26 -6.58 -14.22 12.30
CA THR A 26 -5.89 -15.36 12.93
C THR A 26 -5.12 -16.23 11.94
N ASN A 27 -5.41 -16.09 10.64
CA ASN A 27 -4.82 -16.97 9.60
C ASN A 27 -4.41 -16.21 8.33
N ALA A 28 -4.32 -14.91 8.34
CA ALA A 28 -3.90 -14.18 7.14
C ALA A 28 -2.94 -13.03 7.44
N VAL A 29 -2.16 -12.68 6.46
CA VAL A 29 -1.29 -11.50 6.42
C VAL A 29 -1.64 -10.62 5.23
N PHE A 30 -1.23 -9.35 5.28
CA PHE A 30 -1.59 -8.34 4.28
C PHE A 30 -0.31 -7.79 3.65
N LEU A 31 0.05 -8.34 2.48
CA LEU A 31 1.15 -7.80 1.69
C LEU A 31 0.69 -6.52 1.00
N THR A 32 1.49 -5.49 1.08
CA THR A 32 1.21 -4.19 0.45
C THR A 32 2.42 -3.69 -0.30
N PHE A 33 2.17 -3.06 -1.46
CA PHE A 33 3.19 -2.53 -2.35
C PHE A 33 2.94 -1.04 -2.57
N ASP A 34 3.97 -0.23 -2.41
CA ASP A 34 3.92 1.23 -2.59
C ASP A 34 4.71 1.63 -3.84
N ASP A 35 4.42 2.81 -4.41
CA ASP A 35 5.09 3.49 -5.52
C ASP A 35 4.68 3.08 -6.94
N GLY A 36 4.16 1.89 -7.16
CA GLY A 36 3.73 1.44 -8.49
C GLY A 36 2.57 2.24 -9.12
N PRO A 37 2.05 1.82 -10.27
CA PRO A 37 2.55 0.73 -11.11
C PRO A 37 3.82 1.12 -11.91
N ILE A 38 4.79 0.21 -11.98
CA ILE A 38 6.04 0.38 -12.74
C ILE A 38 6.22 -0.79 -13.72
N PRO A 39 6.56 -0.53 -15.00
CA PRO A 39 6.86 -1.59 -15.96
C PRO A 39 7.92 -2.58 -15.44
N ASN A 40 7.81 -3.83 -15.83
CA ASN A 40 8.68 -4.96 -15.46
C ASN A 40 8.64 -5.35 -13.97
N ILE A 41 8.40 -4.42 -13.04
CA ILE A 41 8.40 -4.70 -11.60
C ILE A 41 7.00 -5.07 -11.13
N THR A 42 6.02 -4.19 -11.30
CA THR A 42 4.63 -4.48 -10.87
C THR A 42 4.05 -5.73 -11.54
N PRO A 43 4.23 -5.96 -12.87
CA PRO A 43 3.79 -7.21 -13.50
C PRO A 43 4.49 -8.46 -12.93
N TRP A 44 5.78 -8.37 -12.61
CA TRP A 44 6.50 -9.45 -11.98
C TRP A 44 5.95 -9.74 -10.58
N VAL A 45 5.65 -8.72 -9.76
CA VAL A 45 5.01 -8.90 -8.45
C VAL A 45 3.68 -9.63 -8.58
N ILE A 46 2.84 -9.24 -9.55
CA ILE A 46 1.55 -9.91 -9.81
C ILE A 46 1.77 -11.40 -10.11
N GLN A 47 2.76 -11.72 -10.95
CA GLN A 47 3.09 -13.10 -11.30
C GLN A 47 3.58 -13.91 -10.09
N GLU A 48 4.42 -13.32 -9.22
CA GLU A 48 4.87 -13.99 -7.99
C GLU A 48 3.70 -14.26 -7.03
N LEU A 49 2.81 -13.29 -6.83
CA LEU A 49 1.62 -13.47 -6.01
C LEU A 49 0.70 -14.56 -6.54
N LYS A 50 0.55 -14.64 -7.85
CA LYS A 50 -0.30 -15.64 -8.53
C LYS A 50 0.15 -17.08 -8.27
N LYS A 51 1.46 -17.34 -8.14
CA LYS A 51 2.00 -18.67 -7.82
C LYS A 51 1.47 -19.24 -6.50
N TYR A 52 1.03 -18.39 -5.58
CA TYR A 52 0.56 -18.75 -4.25
C TYR A 52 -0.94 -18.41 -4.03
N ASP A 53 -1.68 -18.11 -5.10
CA ASP A 53 -3.06 -17.56 -5.03
C ASP A 53 -3.19 -16.37 -4.06
N ALA A 54 -2.10 -15.62 -3.88
CA ALA A 54 -2.02 -14.51 -2.95
C ALA A 54 -2.69 -13.27 -3.52
N LYS A 55 -3.45 -12.55 -2.68
CA LYS A 55 -3.99 -11.23 -3.01
C LYS A 55 -3.33 -10.17 -2.15
N ALA A 56 -3.04 -9.01 -2.75
CA ALA A 56 -2.30 -7.93 -2.12
C ALA A 56 -3.01 -6.58 -2.32
N THR A 57 -2.48 -5.53 -1.69
CA THR A 57 -2.95 -4.16 -1.88
C THR A 57 -1.82 -3.29 -2.40
N PHE A 58 -2.08 -2.54 -3.47
CA PHE A 58 -1.11 -1.67 -4.13
C PHE A 58 -1.48 -0.21 -3.90
N PHE A 59 -0.62 0.55 -3.21
CA PHE A 59 -0.77 1.99 -3.03
C PHE A 59 -0.07 2.71 -4.17
N CYS A 60 -0.85 3.09 -5.17
CA CYS A 60 -0.35 3.56 -6.45
C CYS A 60 -0.16 5.08 -6.46
N ILE A 61 0.93 5.54 -7.09
CA ILE A 61 1.17 6.95 -7.42
C ILE A 61 0.33 7.33 -8.65
N GLY A 62 -0.44 8.43 -8.56
CA GLY A 62 -1.34 8.84 -9.63
C GLY A 62 -0.66 9.07 -10.98
N GLU A 63 0.53 9.69 -10.99
CA GLU A 63 1.32 9.85 -12.22
C GLU A 63 1.75 8.52 -12.84
N ASN A 64 1.99 7.49 -12.03
CA ASN A 64 2.33 6.16 -12.53
C ASN A 64 1.09 5.44 -13.08
N ILE A 65 -0.08 5.61 -12.47
CA ILE A 65 -1.36 5.14 -13.05
C ILE A 65 -1.58 5.76 -14.42
N LYS A 66 -1.38 7.08 -14.54
CA LYS A 66 -1.53 7.81 -15.81
C LYS A 66 -0.57 7.32 -16.89
N LYS A 67 0.68 7.03 -16.51
CA LYS A 67 1.73 6.55 -17.44
C LYS A 67 1.53 5.09 -17.85
N HIS A 68 1.01 4.26 -16.94
CA HIS A 68 0.92 2.80 -17.09
C HIS A 68 -0.49 2.27 -16.78
N PRO A 69 -1.53 2.76 -17.45
CA PRO A 69 -2.92 2.42 -17.16
C PRO A 69 -3.24 0.93 -17.35
N ASP A 70 -2.56 0.26 -18.27
CA ASP A 70 -2.80 -1.17 -18.51
C ASP A 70 -2.29 -2.05 -17.38
N ILE A 71 -1.16 -1.67 -16.76
CA ILE A 71 -0.66 -2.37 -15.56
C ILE A 71 -1.64 -2.14 -14.39
N PHE A 72 -2.16 -0.91 -14.24
CA PHE A 72 -3.15 -0.62 -13.21
C PHE A 72 -4.45 -1.41 -13.40
N LYS A 73 -4.94 -1.55 -14.63
CA LYS A 73 -6.09 -2.42 -14.95
C LYS A 73 -5.81 -3.88 -14.60
N THR A 74 -4.59 -4.35 -14.88
CA THR A 74 -4.17 -5.72 -14.54
C THR A 74 -4.22 -5.96 -13.03
N LEU A 75 -3.80 -5.01 -12.19
CA LEU A 75 -3.94 -5.11 -10.74
C LEU A 75 -5.39 -5.36 -10.33
N ILE A 76 -6.33 -4.65 -10.94
CA ILE A 76 -7.77 -4.78 -10.64
C ILE A 76 -8.32 -6.12 -11.15
N SER A 77 -8.01 -6.50 -12.40
CA SER A 77 -8.53 -7.73 -13.01
C SER A 77 -7.98 -9.00 -12.36
N GLU A 78 -6.76 -8.97 -11.84
CA GLU A 78 -6.16 -10.08 -11.05
C GLU A 78 -6.68 -10.10 -9.60
N GLY A 79 -7.65 -9.23 -9.26
CA GLY A 79 -8.36 -9.25 -7.98
C GLY A 79 -7.63 -8.62 -6.81
N HIS A 80 -6.57 -7.86 -7.03
CA HIS A 80 -5.88 -7.08 -5.98
C HIS A 80 -6.72 -5.86 -5.57
N SER A 81 -6.43 -5.28 -4.40
CA SER A 81 -6.93 -3.95 -4.03
C SER A 81 -5.96 -2.87 -4.44
N THR A 82 -6.49 -1.71 -4.79
CA THR A 82 -5.69 -0.51 -5.04
C THR A 82 -5.99 0.57 -4.02
N GLY A 83 -4.99 1.34 -3.65
CA GLY A 83 -5.08 2.50 -2.77
C GLY A 83 -4.34 3.70 -3.36
N ASN A 84 -4.56 4.86 -2.79
CA ASN A 84 -3.95 6.12 -3.22
C ASN A 84 -2.63 6.36 -2.47
N HIS A 85 -1.56 6.71 -3.20
CA HIS A 85 -0.25 7.08 -2.66
C HIS A 85 0.18 8.49 -3.07
N THR A 86 -0.79 9.44 -3.14
CA THR A 86 -0.67 10.77 -3.72
C THR A 86 -0.41 10.76 -5.25
N ASN A 87 -0.46 11.93 -5.90
CA ASN A 87 -0.29 11.97 -7.34
C ASN A 87 1.19 11.87 -7.77
N ASN A 88 2.10 12.46 -7.00
CA ASN A 88 3.54 12.50 -7.28
C ASN A 88 4.41 12.30 -6.03
N HIS A 89 3.97 11.43 -5.13
CA HIS A 89 4.73 10.99 -3.95
C HIS A 89 5.09 12.11 -2.97
N LEU A 90 4.16 13.05 -2.70
CA LEU A 90 4.39 14.21 -1.84
C LEU A 90 4.61 13.83 -0.37
N ASN A 91 5.60 14.48 0.24
CA ASN A 91 5.84 14.38 1.67
C ASN A 91 4.90 15.31 2.45
N GLY A 92 3.94 14.74 3.19
CA GLY A 92 2.93 15.50 3.90
C GLY A 92 3.48 16.48 4.95
N TRP A 93 4.64 16.19 5.55
CA TRP A 93 5.25 17.14 6.50
C TRP A 93 5.91 18.34 5.83
N LYS A 94 6.24 18.24 4.53
CA LYS A 94 6.89 19.29 3.75
C LYS A 94 5.94 20.02 2.80
N THR A 95 4.66 19.64 2.80
CA THR A 95 3.65 20.17 1.89
C THR A 95 2.52 20.81 2.69
N ASN A 96 2.06 21.99 2.28
CA ASN A 96 0.91 22.62 2.93
C ASN A 96 -0.37 21.78 2.76
N VAL A 97 -1.35 22.02 3.63
CA VAL A 97 -2.55 21.17 3.72
C VAL A 97 -3.37 21.18 2.43
N SER A 98 -3.57 22.35 1.83
CA SER A 98 -4.39 22.49 0.63
C SER A 98 -3.76 21.77 -0.56
N GLU A 99 -2.48 21.98 -0.79
CA GLU A 99 -1.72 21.33 -1.85
C GLU A 99 -1.68 19.83 -1.68
N TYR A 100 -1.43 19.34 -0.45
CA TYR A 100 -1.41 17.89 -0.17
C TYR A 100 -2.76 17.23 -0.47
N VAL A 101 -3.86 17.82 0.01
CA VAL A 101 -5.21 17.30 -0.23
C VAL A 101 -5.55 17.34 -1.72
N LYS A 102 -5.24 18.44 -2.42
CA LYS A 102 -5.42 18.54 -3.88
C LYS A 102 -4.66 17.43 -4.63
N ASN A 103 -3.45 17.14 -4.20
CA ASN A 103 -2.60 16.10 -4.79
C ASN A 103 -3.19 14.70 -4.61
N VAL A 104 -3.76 14.40 -3.44
CA VAL A 104 -4.51 13.15 -3.20
C VAL A 104 -5.73 13.05 -4.12
N ILE A 105 -6.49 14.14 -4.28
CA ILE A 105 -7.67 14.18 -5.17
C ILE A 105 -7.28 13.95 -6.62
N LEU A 106 -6.16 14.50 -7.08
CA LEU A 106 -5.66 14.26 -8.45
C LEU A 106 -5.36 12.77 -8.68
N SER A 107 -4.69 12.12 -7.72
CA SER A 107 -4.43 10.66 -7.82
C SER A 107 -5.72 9.83 -7.81
N GLU A 108 -6.70 10.22 -7.00
CA GLU A 108 -8.01 9.57 -6.97
C GLU A 108 -8.73 9.70 -8.32
N ALA A 109 -8.67 10.86 -8.96
CA ALA A 109 -9.23 11.10 -10.28
C ALA A 109 -8.57 10.22 -11.36
N GLU A 110 -7.25 10.01 -11.31
CA GLU A 110 -6.57 9.11 -12.23
C GLU A 110 -7.03 7.65 -12.06
N ALA A 111 -7.12 7.15 -10.82
CA ALA A 111 -7.56 5.79 -10.53
C ALA A 111 -9.03 5.55 -10.95
N ASN A 112 -9.90 6.54 -10.73
CA ASN A 112 -11.33 6.44 -11.04
C ASN A 112 -11.63 6.32 -12.55
N LYS A 113 -10.73 6.74 -13.44
CA LYS A 113 -10.87 6.54 -14.89
C LYS A 113 -10.97 5.05 -15.27
N TRP A 114 -10.38 4.19 -14.46
CA TRP A 114 -10.22 2.75 -14.72
C TRP A 114 -11.02 1.85 -13.78
N ASN A 115 -11.70 2.42 -12.79
CA ASN A 115 -12.50 1.66 -11.85
C ASN A 115 -13.95 1.57 -12.36
N GLU A 116 -14.36 0.39 -12.86
CA GLU A 116 -15.72 0.20 -13.41
C GLU A 116 -16.84 0.48 -12.40
N LYS A 117 -16.58 0.26 -11.11
CA LYS A 117 -17.53 0.61 -10.04
C LYS A 117 -17.79 2.13 -9.93
N SER A 118 -16.92 2.96 -10.46
CA SER A 118 -17.10 4.42 -10.48
C SER A 118 -17.95 4.90 -11.65
N LYS A 119 -18.07 4.10 -12.73
CA LYS A 119 -18.84 4.45 -13.94
C LYS A 119 -20.37 4.42 -13.74
N ILE A 120 -20.85 3.83 -12.65
CA ILE A 120 -22.31 3.63 -12.39
C ILE A 120 -22.91 4.81 -11.61
N LYS A 121 -22.18 5.83 -11.23
CA LYS A 121 -22.71 6.94 -10.43
C LYS A 121 -22.82 8.23 -11.21
N ASN A 122 -24.08 8.74 -11.18
CA ASN A 122 -24.58 10.01 -11.72
C ASN A 122 -23.56 11.17 -11.56
N PRO A 123 -23.23 11.93 -12.64
CA PRO A 123 -22.28 13.05 -12.59
C PRO A 123 -22.67 14.20 -11.66
N GLN A 124 -23.89 14.21 -11.15
CA GLN A 124 -24.44 15.28 -10.32
C GLN A 124 -24.37 15.06 -8.79
N SER A 125 -23.87 13.94 -8.29
CA SER A 125 -23.72 13.75 -6.85
C SER A 125 -22.36 14.25 -6.35
N THR A 126 -22.33 15.45 -5.79
CA THR A 126 -21.16 16.12 -5.19
C THR A 126 -20.68 15.54 -3.87
N ILE A 127 -21.33 14.50 -3.35
CA ILE A 127 -20.96 13.83 -2.09
C ILE A 127 -21.03 12.32 -2.34
N THR A 128 -19.95 11.77 -2.89
CA THR A 128 -19.77 10.32 -2.90
C THR A 128 -19.10 9.91 -1.59
N ASN A 129 -19.80 9.20 -0.72
CA ASN A 129 -19.24 8.41 0.38
C ASN A 129 -18.39 7.25 -0.19
N HIS A 130 -17.42 7.57 -1.04
CA HIS A 130 -16.46 6.61 -1.55
C HIS A 130 -15.42 6.41 -0.46
N GLN A 131 -15.54 5.31 0.24
CA GLN A 131 -14.41 4.85 1.05
C GLN A 131 -13.26 4.49 0.11
N SER A 132 -12.08 5.03 0.37
CA SER A 132 -10.85 4.75 -0.37
C SER A 132 -9.71 4.39 0.57
N LEU A 133 -8.82 3.52 0.11
CA LEU A 133 -7.59 3.23 0.83
C LEU A 133 -6.56 4.32 0.51
N PHE A 134 -5.91 4.84 1.52
CA PHE A 134 -4.87 5.85 1.37
C PHE A 134 -3.66 5.51 2.24
N ARG A 135 -2.45 5.59 1.69
CA ARG A 135 -1.20 5.52 2.44
C ARG A 135 -0.37 6.77 2.17
N PRO A 136 0.04 7.51 3.22
CA PRO A 136 0.88 8.68 3.02
C PRO A 136 2.30 8.28 2.65
N PRO A 137 2.91 8.90 1.60
CA PRO A 137 4.32 8.72 1.29
C PRO A 137 5.21 8.92 2.51
N TYR A 138 6.24 8.07 2.65
CA TYR A 138 7.17 8.08 3.80
C TYR A 138 6.49 7.85 5.17
N GLY A 139 5.21 7.51 5.23
CA GLY A 139 4.41 7.52 6.48
C GLY A 139 4.14 8.91 7.04
N LYS A 140 4.48 9.97 6.29
CA LYS A 140 4.48 11.36 6.76
C LYS A 140 3.21 12.08 6.35
N ILE A 141 2.33 12.28 7.33
CA ILE A 141 1.09 13.03 7.20
C ILE A 141 0.82 13.82 8.48
N THR A 142 0.42 15.08 8.36
CA THR A 142 0.03 15.90 9.51
C THR A 142 -1.35 15.51 10.02
N THR A 143 -1.64 15.84 11.28
CA THR A 143 -2.96 15.61 11.88
C THR A 143 -4.07 16.33 11.12
N LYS A 144 -3.81 17.53 10.61
CA LYS A 144 -4.79 18.33 9.85
C LYS A 144 -5.10 17.68 8.50
N GLN A 145 -4.07 17.25 7.75
CA GLN A 145 -4.22 16.51 6.49
C GLN A 145 -5.01 15.20 6.73
N SER A 146 -4.61 14.42 7.74
CA SER A 146 -5.24 13.16 8.12
C SER A 146 -6.74 13.33 8.41
N LYS A 147 -7.11 14.34 9.22
CA LYS A 147 -8.53 14.62 9.55
C LYS A 147 -9.35 14.98 8.32
N ILE A 148 -8.79 15.76 7.38
CA ILE A 148 -9.49 16.15 6.15
C ILE A 148 -9.72 14.94 5.26
N LEU A 149 -8.68 14.12 5.03
CA LEU A 149 -8.80 12.93 4.20
C LEU A 149 -9.77 11.90 4.80
N GLN A 150 -9.74 11.69 6.12
CA GLN A 150 -10.71 10.81 6.79
C GLN A 150 -12.15 11.32 6.67
N LYS A 151 -12.40 12.64 6.77
CA LYS A 151 -13.73 13.23 6.51
C LYS A 151 -14.19 13.03 5.07
N ARG A 152 -13.27 12.88 4.12
CA ARG A 152 -13.54 12.55 2.71
C ARG A 152 -13.73 11.04 2.45
N GLY A 153 -13.71 10.20 3.50
CA GLY A 153 -13.87 8.75 3.37
C GLY A 153 -12.56 7.97 3.19
N CYS A 154 -11.39 8.61 3.26
CA CYS A 154 -10.12 7.89 3.16
C CYS A 154 -9.83 7.09 4.44
N LYS A 155 -9.64 5.78 4.32
CA LYS A 155 -9.11 4.92 5.38
C LYS A 155 -7.59 4.96 5.30
N ILE A 156 -6.94 5.54 6.31
CA ILE A 156 -5.47 5.69 6.32
C ILE A 156 -4.82 4.39 6.77
N ILE A 157 -4.13 3.73 5.85
CA ILE A 157 -3.44 2.47 6.06
C ILE A 157 -1.96 2.75 6.27
N MET A 158 -1.47 2.38 7.42
CA MET A 158 -0.04 2.38 7.76
C MET A 158 0.50 0.95 7.64
N TRP A 159 1.49 0.60 8.45
CA TRP A 159 2.09 -0.74 8.45
C TRP A 159 2.57 -1.15 9.83
N ASP A 160 2.66 -2.43 9.99
CA ASP A 160 3.25 -3.08 11.14
C ASP A 160 4.72 -3.43 10.88
N ILE A 161 5.01 -3.92 9.65
CA ILE A 161 6.34 -4.37 9.22
C ILE A 161 6.78 -3.61 7.98
N LEU A 162 7.99 -3.08 8.02
CA LEU A 162 8.67 -2.46 6.90
C LEU A 162 9.80 -3.37 6.43
N SER A 163 9.72 -3.88 5.20
CA SER A 163 10.80 -4.67 4.59
C SER A 163 12.10 -3.89 4.45
N ALA A 164 11.97 -2.59 4.19
CA ALA A 164 13.04 -1.65 3.81
C ALA A 164 13.75 -2.05 2.50
N ASP A 165 13.04 -2.69 1.59
CA ASP A 165 13.51 -3.10 0.27
C ASP A 165 14.04 -1.93 -0.58
N TYR A 166 13.49 -0.72 -0.40
CA TYR A 166 13.98 0.51 -1.04
C TYR A 166 15.36 0.98 -0.54
N ASN A 167 15.86 0.43 0.56
CA ASN A 167 17.15 0.84 1.11
C ASN A 167 18.28 0.02 0.50
N THR A 168 18.97 0.59 -0.48
CA THR A 168 20.09 -0.05 -1.19
C THR A 168 21.34 -0.27 -0.32
N SER A 169 21.37 0.29 0.91
CA SER A 169 22.51 0.10 1.84
C SER A 169 22.38 -1.17 2.68
N ILE A 170 21.23 -1.85 2.67
CA ILE A 170 21.06 -3.13 3.38
C ILE A 170 21.19 -4.29 2.39
N SER A 171 21.63 -5.44 2.90
CA SER A 171 21.65 -6.66 2.09
C SER A 171 20.23 -7.20 1.88
N GLU A 172 20.07 -7.99 0.82
CA GLU A 172 18.82 -8.70 0.51
C GLU A 172 18.40 -9.61 1.67
N GLU A 173 19.36 -10.28 2.31
CA GLU A 173 19.12 -11.12 3.49
C GLU A 173 18.63 -10.28 4.68
N LYS A 174 19.19 -9.08 4.90
CA LYS A 174 18.70 -8.18 5.93
C LYS A 174 17.26 -7.74 5.68
N CYS A 175 16.92 -7.45 4.41
CA CYS A 175 15.56 -7.14 3.99
C CYS A 175 14.60 -8.29 4.31
N LEU A 176 14.97 -9.53 3.97
CA LEU A 176 14.21 -10.74 4.29
C LEU A 176 14.00 -10.89 5.79
N GLN A 177 15.06 -10.75 6.60
CA GLN A 177 14.99 -10.88 8.06
C GLN A 177 14.13 -9.81 8.72
N ASN A 178 14.05 -8.60 8.16
CA ASN A 178 13.15 -7.56 8.67
C ASN A 178 11.69 -7.99 8.64
N VAL A 179 11.31 -8.82 7.66
CA VAL A 179 9.96 -9.37 7.54
C VAL A 179 9.80 -10.63 8.40
N LEU A 180 10.64 -11.65 8.18
CA LEU A 180 10.45 -12.98 8.77
C LEU A 180 10.49 -13.00 10.29
N LYS A 181 11.32 -12.14 10.91
CA LYS A 181 11.44 -12.07 12.39
C LYS A 181 10.18 -11.55 13.09
N SER A 182 9.29 -10.86 12.37
CA SER A 182 8.20 -10.10 12.99
C SER A 182 6.82 -10.40 12.43
N ILE A 183 6.75 -11.21 11.36
CA ILE A 183 5.49 -11.52 10.68
C ILE A 183 4.62 -12.43 11.55
N VAL A 184 3.38 -12.05 11.71
CA VAL A 184 2.31 -12.81 12.40
C VAL A 184 0.98 -12.56 11.68
N PRO A 185 -0.04 -13.42 11.86
CA PRO A 185 -1.37 -13.13 11.36
C PRO A 185 -1.84 -11.73 11.73
N GLY A 186 -2.48 -11.06 10.80
CA GLY A 186 -2.91 -9.67 10.93
C GLY A 186 -1.85 -8.61 10.61
N SER A 187 -0.59 -8.98 10.37
CA SER A 187 0.46 -8.02 9.99
C SER A 187 0.20 -7.39 8.64
N ILE A 188 0.38 -6.07 8.55
CA ILE A 188 0.46 -5.31 7.30
C ILE A 188 1.94 -5.10 6.98
N ILE A 189 2.40 -5.64 5.85
CA ILE A 189 3.81 -5.65 5.44
C ILE A 189 3.98 -4.74 4.23
N VAL A 190 4.95 -3.82 4.29
CA VAL A 190 5.26 -2.90 3.18
C VAL A 190 6.46 -3.39 2.40
N PHE A 191 6.23 -3.52 1.12
CA PHE A 191 7.19 -3.59 0.03
C PHE A 191 6.99 -2.40 -0.92
N HIS A 192 7.90 -2.22 -1.89
CA HIS A 192 7.80 -1.17 -2.89
C HIS A 192 8.03 -1.79 -4.28
N ASP A 193 7.02 -1.68 -5.15
CA ASP A 193 7.16 -2.10 -6.55
C ASP A 193 7.76 -0.96 -7.39
N SER A 194 8.98 -0.56 -7.00
CA SER A 194 9.72 0.57 -7.58
C SER A 194 11.14 0.17 -7.98
N VAL A 195 11.73 0.92 -8.93
CA VAL A 195 13.09 0.65 -9.47
C VAL A 195 14.12 0.57 -8.34
N LYS A 196 14.00 1.43 -7.35
CA LYS A 196 14.94 1.47 -6.22
C LYS A 196 14.88 0.22 -5.35
N ALA A 197 13.70 -0.38 -5.22
CA ALA A 197 13.47 -1.56 -4.39
C ALA A 197 13.72 -2.87 -5.12
N GLU A 198 13.77 -2.86 -6.45
CA GLU A 198 13.71 -4.04 -7.30
C GLU A 198 14.65 -5.17 -6.86
N LYS A 199 15.92 -4.87 -6.60
CA LYS A 199 16.92 -5.87 -6.21
C LYS A 199 16.51 -6.62 -4.94
N ASN A 200 16.22 -5.88 -3.88
CA ASN A 200 15.84 -6.46 -2.59
C ASN A 200 14.47 -7.13 -2.65
N LEU A 201 13.51 -6.54 -3.38
CA LEU A 201 12.17 -7.07 -3.57
C LEU A 201 12.22 -8.44 -4.29
N ARG A 202 12.97 -8.56 -5.39
CA ARG A 202 13.09 -9.82 -6.15
C ARG A 202 13.71 -10.96 -5.33
N TYR A 203 14.61 -10.65 -4.41
CA TYR A 203 15.17 -11.64 -3.50
C TYR A 203 14.19 -12.03 -2.39
N THR A 204 13.50 -11.04 -1.83
CA THR A 204 12.76 -11.17 -0.56
C THR A 204 11.34 -11.73 -0.79
N LEU A 205 10.60 -11.21 -1.77
CA LEU A 205 9.19 -11.53 -1.96
C LEU A 205 8.91 -13.02 -2.15
N PRO A 206 9.63 -13.76 -3.02
CA PRO A 206 9.37 -15.19 -3.19
C PRO A 206 9.58 -16.00 -1.90
N LYS A 207 10.60 -15.64 -1.11
CA LYS A 207 10.91 -16.31 0.16
C LYS A 207 9.88 -16.01 1.26
N VAL A 208 9.34 -14.79 1.27
CA VAL A 208 8.25 -14.41 2.19
C VAL A 208 6.97 -15.15 1.81
N LEU A 209 6.64 -15.26 0.53
CA LEU A 209 5.47 -16.02 0.06
C LEU A 209 5.59 -17.51 0.39
N ASP A 210 6.75 -18.13 0.16
CA ASP A 210 7.02 -19.51 0.54
C ASP A 210 6.87 -19.73 2.06
N PHE A 211 7.41 -18.81 2.87
CA PHE A 211 7.26 -18.87 4.34
C PHE A 211 5.79 -18.79 4.77
N ILE A 212 5.01 -17.86 4.20
CA ILE A 212 3.60 -17.70 4.52
C ILE A 212 2.82 -18.98 4.14
N SER A 213 3.07 -19.51 2.96
CA SER A 213 2.48 -20.77 2.48
C SER A 213 2.80 -21.95 3.39
N LYS A 214 4.06 -22.11 3.81
CA LYS A 214 4.49 -23.18 4.75
C LYS A 214 3.85 -23.05 6.14
N LYS A 215 3.46 -21.82 6.54
CA LYS A 215 2.69 -21.60 7.77
C LYS A 215 1.19 -21.89 7.62
N GLY A 216 0.72 -22.16 6.42
CA GLY A 216 -0.70 -22.31 6.12
C GLY A 216 -1.48 -21.01 6.23
N TRP A 217 -0.82 -19.84 6.11
CA TRP A 217 -1.47 -18.54 6.18
C TRP A 217 -1.86 -18.03 4.80
N ASP A 218 -2.97 -17.30 4.74
CA ASP A 218 -3.42 -16.63 3.53
C ASP A 218 -2.73 -15.27 3.35
N CYS A 219 -2.56 -14.86 2.10
CA CYS A 219 -2.26 -13.47 1.75
C CYS A 219 -3.54 -12.79 1.29
N LYS A 220 -4.12 -11.92 2.11
CA LYS A 220 -5.36 -11.20 1.80
C LYS A 220 -5.09 -9.76 1.38
N LYS A 221 -5.91 -9.25 0.45
CA LYS A 221 -5.97 -7.82 0.17
C LYS A 221 -6.70 -7.08 1.28
N ILE A 222 -6.37 -5.82 1.52
CA ILE A 222 -7.12 -4.94 2.42
C ILE A 222 -8.42 -4.55 1.73
N SER A 223 -9.54 -4.84 2.38
CA SER A 223 -10.87 -4.48 1.90
C SER A 223 -11.43 -3.31 2.73
N LEU A 224 -12.21 -2.49 2.06
CA LEU A 224 -13.10 -1.53 2.71
C LEU A 224 -14.30 -2.34 3.17
N GLY A 225 -14.40 -2.56 4.47
CA GLY A 225 -15.55 -3.23 5.10
C GLY A 225 -16.80 -2.41 4.96
#